data_27ddddb5c621e54597a631609d64f3db
#
_entry.id   27ddddb5c621e54597a631609d64f3db
#
_cell.length_a   1.000
_cell.length_b   1.000
_cell.length_c   1.000
_cell.angle_alpha   90.00
_cell.angle_beta   90.00
_cell.angle_gamma   90.00
#
_symmetry.space_group_name_H-M   'P 1'
#
loop_
_entity.id
_entity.type
_entity.pdbx_description
1 polymer ?
#
loop_
_entity_poly.entity_id
_entity_poly.type
_entity_poly.pdbx_seq_one_letter_code
_entity_poly.pdbx_strand_id
1 'polypeptide(L)'
;MFCLVLCSQRVAVVPAHADEQQLQRQIDAMKRQLEAMQRELAQTRKQSAQPRAGAASGAPSQVVTARKGNEIIIPPPEPPPGASMPVKSLPSWFDGIHVSMAGSFIALDGAWRQRNEVSNGASDPPFANPGIPLQNTALWSEREFRLSAQQSRIALKVNGDIDPSQHLKAYYEMDFLGASTDANNRESNSFTPRIRQAYAQYDNDVYHLHAVAGQAWSLLTKNYYGMLPGTENALVTINAQYVPGFDWLRNPQVRFVYDWDKIAWFGLSIEQPATVFPGGVSAGTVSPPAPIITSINNTCTGASHLNGTTTCSNDIAPDIIEKAAFDPGWGHYEVFGLQRWFTDQVAISTIPNSWSQKTTFAWGVGGSLLLPVIPKVLELQGSVLYGDGVGRYMSSQLPDAVIGPNGSLTAITGLSFLVGAVAHPFEGNEIYTYYGEDRSDANSWKVGATQGGWGNPNFVNNGRVNQNLTGGTLGVFNTPIAGFTCTFDVQKAQEFTIGFWQDMYKGDAGRVRAGLQYGYVRLTAFPGVPTGTGTPNLGLHPNNNIAFFSIRYYPFN
;
A
#
# COMPACT_ATOMS: atom_id res chain seq x y z
N MET A 1 -14.81 -41.36 49.85
CA MET A 1 -14.52 -40.57 51.04
C MET A 1 -13.47 -39.55 50.59
N PHE A 2 -13.96 -38.36 50.19
CA PHE A 2 -13.29 -37.08 50.36
C PHE A 2 -14.15 -35.93 49.82
N CYS A 3 -14.27 -34.91 50.60
CA CYS A 3 -15.21 -33.79 50.53
C CYS A 3 -15.05 -32.89 49.33
N LEU A 4 -16.19 -32.54 48.74
CA LEU A 4 -16.42 -31.33 47.94
C LEU A 4 -16.47 -30.12 48.90
N VAL A 5 -15.67 -29.11 48.65
CA VAL A 5 -15.82 -27.75 49.17
C VAL A 5 -16.34 -26.86 48.06
N LEU A 6 -17.62 -26.52 48.14
CA LEU A 6 -18.28 -25.51 47.31
C LEU A 6 -17.94 -24.12 47.90
N CYS A 7 -17.22 -23.32 47.17
CA CYS A 7 -17.03 -21.89 47.46
C CYS A 7 -18.08 -21.10 46.68
N SER A 8 -19.16 -20.70 47.36
CA SER A 8 -20.19 -19.82 46.80
C SER A 8 -19.71 -18.38 46.81
N GLN A 9 -19.35 -17.87 45.65
CA GLN A 9 -19.20 -16.42 45.48
C GLN A 9 -20.57 -15.80 45.21
N ARG A 10 -21.01 -14.96 46.10
CA ARG A 10 -22.18 -14.09 45.92
C ARG A 10 -21.81 -12.99 44.92
N VAL A 11 -22.40 -13.03 43.73
CA VAL A 11 -22.41 -11.91 42.82
C VAL A 11 -23.33 -10.84 43.38
N ALA A 12 -22.77 -9.71 43.78
CA ALA A 12 -23.54 -8.53 44.18
C ALA A 12 -24.15 -7.94 42.90
N VAL A 13 -25.47 -8.02 42.80
CA VAL A 13 -26.24 -7.32 41.76
C VAL A 13 -26.27 -5.84 42.16
N VAL A 14 -25.50 -5.02 41.41
CA VAL A 14 -25.59 -3.55 41.53
C VAL A 14 -26.90 -3.12 40.86
N PRO A 15 -27.75 -2.29 41.53
CA PRO A 15 -29.04 -1.90 40.97
C PRO A 15 -28.84 -0.96 39.76
N ALA A 16 -29.44 -1.33 38.63
CA ALA A 16 -29.40 -0.61 37.35
C ALA A 16 -29.99 0.82 37.39
N HIS A 17 -30.60 1.25 38.46
CA HIS A 17 -31.23 2.58 38.59
C HIS A 17 -30.26 3.74 38.85
N ALA A 18 -29.04 3.50 39.31
CA ALA A 18 -28.04 4.57 39.51
C ALA A 18 -27.43 5.05 38.19
N ASP A 19 -27.31 4.15 37.22
CA ASP A 19 -26.72 4.42 35.93
C ASP A 19 -27.65 5.26 35.03
N GLU A 20 -28.95 5.02 35.10
CA GLU A 20 -29.96 5.71 34.30
C GLU A 20 -30.10 7.18 34.69
N GLN A 21 -30.05 7.49 36.01
CA GLN A 21 -30.07 8.87 36.47
C GLN A 21 -28.79 9.64 36.14
N GLN A 22 -27.65 8.99 36.08
CA GLN A 22 -26.39 9.60 35.71
C GLN A 22 -26.37 9.88 34.20
N LEU A 23 -26.84 8.96 33.37
CA LEU A 23 -26.99 9.11 31.93
C LEU A 23 -27.98 10.26 31.60
N GLN A 24 -29.11 10.34 32.31
CA GLN A 24 -30.08 11.41 32.12
C GLN A 24 -29.49 12.79 32.43
N ARG A 25 -28.69 12.92 33.51
CA ARG A 25 -27.99 14.18 33.84
C ARG A 25 -26.97 14.58 32.74
N GLN A 26 -26.28 13.61 32.16
CA GLN A 26 -25.36 13.87 31.03
C GLN A 26 -26.11 14.33 29.78
N ILE A 27 -27.24 13.72 29.47
CA ILE A 27 -28.11 14.12 28.35
C ILE A 27 -28.61 15.55 28.55
N ASP A 28 -29.04 15.89 29.74
CA ASP A 28 -29.55 17.23 30.04
C ASP A 28 -28.43 18.29 30.06
N ALA A 29 -27.21 17.92 30.42
CA ALA A 29 -26.04 18.79 30.31
C ALA A 29 -25.65 19.03 28.82
N MET A 30 -25.65 18.00 27.98
CA MET A 30 -25.38 18.13 26.54
C MET A 30 -26.46 18.96 25.82
N LYS A 31 -27.74 18.80 26.18
CA LYS A 31 -28.83 19.65 25.64
C LYS A 31 -28.61 21.13 25.95
N ARG A 32 -28.23 21.46 27.20
CA ARG A 32 -27.93 22.85 27.57
C ARG A 32 -26.73 23.44 26.82
N GLN A 33 -25.70 22.63 26.58
CA GLN A 33 -24.54 23.07 25.75
C GLN A 33 -24.95 23.30 24.28
N LEU A 34 -25.79 22.46 23.73
CA LEU A 34 -26.28 22.59 22.36
C LEU A 34 -27.14 23.85 22.20
N GLU A 35 -28.01 24.16 23.16
CA GLU A 35 -28.80 25.39 23.16
C GLU A 35 -27.93 26.66 23.32
N ALA A 36 -26.87 26.60 24.12
CA ALA A 36 -25.91 27.70 24.26
C ALA A 36 -25.17 27.96 22.95
N MET A 37 -24.66 26.92 22.28
CA MET A 37 -24.01 27.04 20.96
C MET A 37 -24.97 27.57 19.89
N GLN A 38 -26.24 27.14 19.90
CA GLN A 38 -27.24 27.66 18.97
C GLN A 38 -27.51 29.16 19.17
N ARG A 39 -27.51 29.65 20.41
CA ARG A 39 -27.66 31.08 20.72
C ARG A 39 -26.46 31.91 20.28
N GLU A 40 -25.24 31.41 20.47
CA GLU A 40 -24.03 32.05 19.96
C GLU A 40 -24.02 32.13 18.43
N LEU A 41 -24.39 31.03 17.76
CA LEU A 41 -24.50 30.98 16.30
C LEU A 41 -25.53 31.98 15.76
N ALA A 42 -26.66 32.14 16.47
CA ALA A 42 -27.68 33.12 16.12
C ALA A 42 -27.23 34.57 16.34
N GLN A 43 -26.40 34.84 17.36
CA GLN A 43 -25.80 36.14 17.61
C GLN A 43 -24.75 36.49 16.55
N THR A 44 -23.88 35.56 16.21
CA THR A 44 -22.85 35.73 15.17
C THR A 44 -23.48 35.99 13.79
N ARG A 45 -24.58 35.30 13.44
CA ARG A 45 -25.35 35.57 12.22
C ARG A 45 -26.00 36.94 12.20
N LYS A 46 -26.45 37.47 13.33
CA LYS A 46 -26.99 38.84 13.42
C LYS A 46 -25.91 39.91 13.29
N GLN A 47 -24.69 39.64 13.78
CA GLN A 47 -23.56 40.58 13.65
C GLN A 47 -22.99 40.60 12.23
N SER A 48 -23.03 39.49 11.48
CA SER A 48 -22.60 39.43 10.09
C SER A 48 -23.60 39.98 9.08
N ALA A 49 -24.84 40.26 9.50
CA ALA A 49 -25.90 40.76 8.64
C ALA A 49 -26.04 42.31 8.63
N GLN A 50 -25.14 43.07 9.28
CA GLN A 50 -25.11 44.54 9.14
C GLN A 50 -24.33 44.94 7.88
N PRO A 51 -24.95 45.70 6.96
CA PRO A 51 -24.27 46.18 5.76
C PRO A 51 -23.29 47.27 6.12
N ARG A 52 -21.99 47.06 5.87
CA ARG A 52 -21.00 48.13 5.80
C ARG A 52 -21.21 48.90 4.50
N ALA A 53 -21.76 50.09 4.61
CA ALA A 53 -21.78 51.06 3.53
C ALA A 53 -20.42 51.66 3.27
N GLY A 54 -19.99 51.66 2.02
CA GLY A 54 -19.14 52.67 1.42
C GLY A 54 -17.64 52.45 1.39
N ALA A 55 -17.12 52.07 0.23
CA ALA A 55 -16.11 52.84 -0.49
C ALA A 55 -15.91 52.24 -1.90
N ALA A 56 -16.03 53.10 -2.87
CA ALA A 56 -15.94 52.81 -4.30
C ALA A 56 -14.50 52.82 -4.83
N SER A 57 -14.37 52.21 -5.98
CA SER A 57 -13.40 52.46 -7.07
C SER A 57 -11.92 52.10 -6.86
N GLY A 58 -11.46 51.16 -7.65
CA GLY A 58 -10.07 50.97 -8.01
C GLY A 58 -9.95 50.06 -9.22
N ALA A 59 -9.48 50.60 -10.32
CA ALA A 59 -9.37 50.09 -11.66
C ALA A 59 -8.55 48.78 -11.80
N PRO A 60 -8.68 48.05 -12.94
CA PRO A 60 -8.01 46.77 -13.14
C PRO A 60 -6.48 46.97 -13.31
N SER A 61 -5.71 46.21 -12.52
CA SER A 61 -4.27 46.16 -12.63
C SER A 61 -3.88 45.44 -13.92
N GLN A 62 -3.18 46.16 -14.79
CA GLN A 62 -2.59 45.63 -16.02
C GLN A 62 -1.51 44.58 -15.69
N VAL A 63 -1.62 43.46 -16.35
CA VAL A 63 -0.56 42.46 -16.41
C VAL A 63 0.62 43.04 -17.18
N VAL A 64 1.70 43.32 -16.50
CA VAL A 64 2.97 43.71 -17.11
C VAL A 64 3.65 42.47 -17.67
N THR A 65 3.56 42.28 -18.97
CA THR A 65 4.35 41.29 -19.71
C THR A 65 5.79 41.81 -19.85
N ALA A 66 6.70 41.31 -19.01
CA ALA A 66 8.13 41.49 -19.25
C ALA A 66 8.60 40.43 -20.30
N ARG A 67 8.80 40.88 -21.53
CA ARG A 67 9.57 40.14 -22.53
C ARG A 67 11.04 40.16 -22.17
N LYS A 68 11.64 38.99 -21.92
CA LYS A 68 13.08 38.81 -22.03
C LYS A 68 13.39 37.36 -22.46
N GLY A 69 14.04 37.24 -23.65
CA GLY A 69 14.79 36.07 -24.08
C GLY A 69 13.95 34.89 -24.64
N ASN A 70 14.39 34.34 -25.75
CA ASN A 70 13.88 33.09 -26.35
C ASN A 70 14.26 31.85 -25.51
N GLU A 71 13.76 31.74 -24.30
CA GLU A 71 13.71 30.47 -23.58
C GLU A 71 12.30 29.93 -23.70
N ILE A 72 12.17 28.80 -24.38
CA ILE A 72 10.95 28.00 -24.34
C ILE A 72 10.89 27.41 -22.93
N ILE A 73 10.26 28.11 -22.00
CA ILE A 73 9.89 27.53 -20.70
C ILE A 73 8.78 26.53 -21.02
N ILE A 74 9.12 25.26 -21.16
CA ILE A 74 8.14 24.17 -21.15
C ILE A 74 7.61 24.13 -19.73
N PRO A 75 6.32 24.46 -19.49
CA PRO A 75 5.76 24.29 -18.15
C PRO A 75 5.90 22.81 -17.75
N PRO A 76 6.17 22.51 -16.48
CA PRO A 76 6.22 21.14 -16.02
C PRO A 76 4.91 20.43 -16.43
N PRO A 77 4.96 19.14 -16.79
CA PRO A 77 3.78 18.39 -17.18
C PRO A 77 2.72 18.51 -16.10
N GLU A 78 1.46 18.77 -16.51
CA GLU A 78 0.36 18.76 -15.56
C GLU A 78 0.37 17.41 -14.83
N PRO A 79 0.32 17.42 -13.48
CA PRO A 79 0.28 16.19 -12.72
C PRO A 79 -0.94 15.37 -13.15
N PRO A 80 -0.84 14.03 -13.18
CA PRO A 80 -1.93 13.17 -13.61
C PRO A 80 -3.15 13.33 -12.73
N PRO A 81 -4.33 12.91 -13.21
CA PRO A 81 -5.58 12.99 -12.46
C PRO A 81 -5.51 12.22 -11.14
N GLY A 82 -5.41 12.94 -10.07
CA GLY A 82 -5.14 12.47 -8.71
C GLY A 82 -4.05 13.28 -8.00
N ALA A 83 -3.21 14.01 -8.73
CA ALA A 83 -2.30 15.00 -8.21
C ALA A 83 -2.93 16.40 -8.35
N SER A 84 -3.23 16.98 -7.23
CA SER A 84 -3.69 18.35 -6.93
C SER A 84 -4.00 19.29 -8.12
N MET A 85 -5.22 19.29 -8.58
CA MET A 85 -5.83 20.46 -9.24
C MET A 85 -6.11 21.57 -8.20
N PRO A 86 -6.20 22.86 -8.59
CA PRO A 86 -6.55 23.91 -7.65
C PRO A 86 -7.95 23.67 -7.07
N VAL A 87 -7.99 23.26 -5.83
CA VAL A 87 -9.19 22.97 -5.09
C VAL A 87 -9.83 24.28 -4.64
N LYS A 88 -11.14 24.43 -4.77
CA LYS A 88 -11.90 25.44 -4.02
C LYS A 88 -11.59 25.21 -2.54
N SER A 89 -10.80 26.10 -1.95
CA SER A 89 -10.48 26.03 -0.52
C SER A 89 -11.76 26.12 0.29
N LEU A 90 -11.91 25.24 1.27
CA LEU A 90 -12.89 25.45 2.34
C LEU A 90 -12.62 26.82 2.99
N PRO A 91 -13.62 27.54 3.48
CA PRO A 91 -13.40 28.78 4.19
C PRO A 91 -12.35 28.56 5.27
N SER A 92 -11.24 29.32 5.23
CA SER A 92 -10.20 29.22 6.25
C SER A 92 -10.77 29.75 7.57
N TRP A 93 -10.97 28.88 8.54
CA TRP A 93 -11.37 29.27 9.88
C TRP A 93 -10.17 29.72 10.72
N PHE A 94 -8.97 29.62 10.14
CA PHE A 94 -7.71 30.00 10.77
C PHE A 94 -6.95 30.89 9.79
N ASP A 95 -6.55 32.07 10.23
CA ASP A 95 -5.71 32.98 9.46
C ASP A 95 -4.40 32.28 9.10
N GLY A 96 -4.06 32.25 7.80
CA GLY A 96 -2.81 31.67 7.30
C GLY A 96 -2.82 30.14 7.09
N ILE A 97 -3.92 29.43 7.37
CA ILE A 97 -4.03 27.99 7.15
C ILE A 97 -5.11 27.68 6.10
N HIS A 98 -4.72 26.98 5.04
CA HIS A 98 -5.61 26.52 3.97
C HIS A 98 -5.89 25.03 4.10
N VAL A 99 -7.17 24.66 4.22
CA VAL A 99 -7.63 23.27 4.32
C VAL A 99 -8.40 22.91 3.07
N SER A 100 -8.10 21.75 2.49
CA SER A 100 -8.79 21.23 1.32
C SER A 100 -8.99 19.72 1.40
N MET A 101 -9.99 19.20 0.67
CA MET A 101 -10.27 17.76 0.56
C MET A 101 -9.80 17.20 -0.80
N ALA A 102 -8.72 17.75 -1.36
CA ALA A 102 -8.12 17.29 -2.61
C ALA A 102 -7.73 15.81 -2.55
N GLY A 103 -8.05 15.06 -3.60
CA GLY A 103 -7.76 13.63 -3.67
C GLY A 103 -8.86 12.72 -3.11
N SER A 104 -9.95 13.30 -2.56
CA SER A 104 -11.13 12.53 -2.16
C SER A 104 -11.98 12.12 -3.36
N PHE A 105 -12.51 10.91 -3.33
CA PHE A 105 -13.47 10.45 -4.35
C PHE A 105 -14.37 9.33 -3.82
N ILE A 106 -15.53 9.19 -4.44
CA ILE A 106 -16.42 8.05 -4.25
C ILE A 106 -16.26 7.14 -5.47
N ALA A 107 -16.05 5.84 -5.25
CA ALA A 107 -15.87 4.85 -6.29
C ALA A 107 -16.96 3.77 -6.24
N LEU A 108 -17.36 3.32 -7.42
CA LEU A 108 -18.01 2.03 -7.62
C LEU A 108 -17.14 1.26 -8.61
N ASP A 109 -16.50 0.22 -8.13
CA ASP A 109 -15.64 -0.66 -8.93
C ASP A 109 -16.30 -2.00 -9.11
N GLY A 110 -16.13 -2.59 -10.29
CA GLY A 110 -16.55 -3.96 -10.58
C GLY A 110 -15.41 -4.75 -11.19
N ALA A 111 -15.34 -6.04 -10.86
CA ALA A 111 -14.41 -6.99 -11.43
C ALA A 111 -15.15 -8.25 -11.86
N TRP A 112 -14.90 -8.67 -13.10
CA TRP A 112 -15.23 -10.01 -13.57
C TRP A 112 -13.93 -10.78 -13.76
N ARG A 113 -13.82 -11.95 -13.12
CA ARG A 113 -12.66 -12.83 -13.17
C ARG A 113 -13.02 -14.17 -13.81
N GLN A 114 -12.14 -14.63 -14.69
CA GLN A 114 -12.30 -15.94 -15.31
C GLN A 114 -12.19 -17.08 -14.28
N ARG A 115 -11.46 -16.84 -13.19
CA ARG A 115 -11.23 -17.80 -12.11
C ARG A 115 -11.58 -17.17 -10.77
N ASN A 116 -12.17 -17.98 -9.89
CA ASN A 116 -12.56 -17.52 -8.56
C ASN A 116 -11.33 -17.44 -7.65
N GLU A 117 -11.00 -16.24 -7.16
CA GLU A 117 -9.86 -15.98 -6.29
C GLU A 117 -10.22 -15.98 -4.80
N VAL A 118 -11.46 -16.39 -4.46
CA VAL A 118 -11.95 -16.38 -3.06
C VAL A 118 -11.71 -15.03 -2.38
N SER A 119 -11.96 -13.94 -3.11
CA SER A 119 -11.73 -12.62 -2.62
C SER A 119 -13.01 -11.95 -2.11
N ASN A 120 -12.86 -11.00 -1.19
CA ASN A 120 -13.99 -10.23 -0.67
C ASN A 120 -14.21 -8.92 -1.43
N GLY A 121 -13.32 -8.53 -2.33
CA GLY A 121 -13.35 -7.25 -3.03
C GLY A 121 -13.08 -7.33 -4.52
N ALA A 122 -13.49 -6.28 -5.24
CA ALA A 122 -13.16 -6.11 -6.66
C ALA A 122 -11.67 -5.85 -6.89
N SER A 123 -10.96 -5.36 -5.87
CA SER A 123 -9.57 -4.88 -5.96
C SER A 123 -8.55 -5.76 -5.27
N ASP A 124 -8.91 -7.01 -4.93
CA ASP A 124 -7.93 -7.92 -4.34
C ASP A 124 -6.87 -8.30 -5.37
N PRO A 125 -5.58 -8.34 -4.98
CA PRO A 125 -4.50 -8.58 -5.92
C PRO A 125 -4.47 -10.04 -6.37
N PRO A 126 -4.68 -10.33 -7.66
CA PRO A 126 -4.61 -11.69 -8.17
C PRO A 126 -3.20 -12.26 -8.16
N PHE A 127 -2.19 -11.41 -8.14
CA PHE A 127 -0.78 -11.79 -8.11
C PHE A 127 -0.21 -11.94 -6.69
N ALA A 128 -0.94 -11.54 -5.65
CA ALA A 128 -0.54 -11.89 -4.28
C ALA A 128 -0.66 -13.39 -4.10
N ASN A 129 0.36 -13.97 -3.50
CA ASN A 129 0.42 -15.42 -3.29
C ASN A 129 -0.60 -15.85 -2.23
N PRO A 130 -1.56 -16.72 -2.53
CA PRO A 130 -1.85 -17.48 -3.75
C PRO A 130 -3.17 -17.07 -4.45
N GLY A 131 -3.25 -15.85 -4.95
CA GLY A 131 -4.48 -15.28 -5.48
C GLY A 131 -5.15 -16.07 -6.61
N ILE A 132 -4.39 -16.80 -7.43
CA ILE A 132 -4.94 -17.54 -8.58
C ILE A 132 -5.03 -19.02 -8.26
N PRO A 133 -6.23 -19.66 -8.38
CA PRO A 133 -6.39 -21.08 -8.14
C PRO A 133 -5.59 -21.92 -9.14
N LEU A 134 -5.11 -23.08 -8.67
CA LEU A 134 -4.38 -24.02 -9.50
C LEU A 134 -5.30 -24.80 -10.43
N GLN A 135 -4.77 -25.21 -11.57
CA GLN A 135 -5.43 -26.16 -12.47
C GLN A 135 -5.87 -27.41 -11.71
N ASN A 136 -6.99 -27.97 -12.10
CA ASN A 136 -7.63 -29.16 -11.47
C ASN A 136 -8.20 -28.93 -10.06
N THR A 137 -8.34 -27.68 -9.62
CA THR A 137 -9.14 -27.33 -8.45
C THR A 137 -10.54 -26.90 -8.88
N ALA A 138 -11.52 -26.97 -7.99
CA ALA A 138 -12.88 -26.52 -8.27
C ALA A 138 -12.91 -25.04 -8.66
N LEU A 139 -12.19 -24.20 -7.92
CA LEU A 139 -12.12 -22.75 -8.12
C LEU A 139 -11.51 -22.34 -9.48
N TRP A 140 -10.69 -23.21 -10.08
CA TRP A 140 -10.12 -22.94 -11.41
C TRP A 140 -11.17 -22.80 -12.50
N SER A 141 -12.26 -23.56 -12.40
CA SER A 141 -13.35 -23.57 -13.38
C SER A 141 -14.47 -22.61 -13.04
N GLU A 142 -14.47 -22.04 -11.85
CA GLU A 142 -15.47 -21.08 -11.41
C GLU A 142 -15.11 -19.68 -11.88
N ARG A 143 -16.13 -18.91 -12.23
CA ARG A 143 -16.03 -17.50 -12.57
C ARG A 143 -16.61 -16.69 -11.43
N GLU A 144 -16.13 -15.46 -11.27
CA GLU A 144 -16.71 -14.57 -10.28
C GLU A 144 -16.97 -13.17 -10.83
N PHE A 145 -17.97 -12.55 -10.24
CA PHE A 145 -18.28 -11.14 -10.42
C PHE A 145 -18.37 -10.46 -9.05
N ARG A 146 -17.69 -9.32 -8.89
CA ARG A 146 -17.67 -8.54 -7.66
C ARG A 146 -17.94 -7.08 -7.93
N LEU A 147 -18.69 -6.46 -7.03
CA LEU A 147 -18.85 -5.01 -6.95
C LEU A 147 -18.30 -4.52 -5.61
N SER A 148 -17.69 -3.35 -5.60
CA SER A 148 -17.13 -2.79 -4.37
C SER A 148 -17.06 -1.26 -4.43
N ALA A 149 -17.29 -0.63 -3.29
CA ALA A 149 -17.03 0.80 -3.08
C ALA A 149 -15.78 1.05 -2.21
N GLN A 150 -15.02 0.00 -1.89
CA GLN A 150 -13.89 0.05 -0.94
C GLN A 150 -12.76 0.98 -1.35
N GLN A 151 -12.58 1.26 -2.65
CA GLN A 151 -11.58 2.20 -3.15
C GLN A 151 -11.96 3.66 -2.91
N SER A 152 -13.20 3.95 -2.49
CA SER A 152 -13.60 5.31 -2.11
C SER A 152 -12.59 5.87 -1.11
N ARG A 153 -12.25 7.15 -1.27
CA ARG A 153 -11.14 7.77 -0.57
C ARG A 153 -11.58 9.07 0.07
N ILE A 154 -11.08 9.30 1.27
CA ILE A 154 -11.18 10.58 1.97
C ILE A 154 -9.77 11.09 2.17
N ALA A 155 -9.53 12.32 1.75
CA ALA A 155 -8.25 12.99 1.91
C ALA A 155 -8.46 14.39 2.49
N LEU A 156 -7.53 14.81 3.33
CA LEU A 156 -7.48 16.14 3.92
C LEU A 156 -6.07 16.69 3.73
N LYS A 157 -5.97 17.85 3.11
CA LYS A 157 -4.71 18.56 2.91
C LYS A 157 -4.76 19.89 3.64
N VAL A 158 -3.74 20.17 4.43
CA VAL A 158 -3.56 21.39 5.17
C VAL A 158 -2.25 22.05 4.70
N ASN A 159 -2.30 23.33 4.34
CA ASN A 159 -1.12 24.12 4.01
C ASN A 159 -1.11 25.37 4.87
N GLY A 160 0.07 25.77 5.33
CA GLY A 160 0.29 27.00 6.06
C GLY A 160 1.67 27.56 5.76
N ASP A 161 1.79 28.86 5.69
CA ASP A 161 3.05 29.56 5.47
C ASP A 161 3.55 30.12 6.80
N ILE A 162 4.78 29.79 7.19
CA ILE A 162 5.46 30.39 8.34
C ILE A 162 5.93 31.78 7.93
N ASP A 163 6.53 31.87 6.75
CA ASP A 163 6.93 33.08 6.07
C ASP A 163 6.94 32.81 4.54
N PRO A 164 7.26 33.79 3.66
CA PRO A 164 7.25 33.61 2.22
C PRO A 164 8.20 32.53 1.68
N SER A 165 9.12 32.03 2.48
CA SER A 165 10.13 31.02 2.11
C SER A 165 10.01 29.71 2.87
N GLN A 166 9.12 29.66 3.86
CA GLN A 166 8.97 28.48 4.73
C GLN A 166 7.51 28.04 4.80
N HIS A 167 7.26 26.79 4.44
CA HIS A 167 5.93 26.25 4.31
C HIS A 167 5.76 24.99 5.16
N LEU A 168 4.59 24.84 5.76
CA LEU A 168 4.16 23.63 6.44
C LEU A 168 2.98 23.03 5.69
N LYS A 169 3.04 21.73 5.48
CA LYS A 169 1.97 20.95 4.87
C LYS A 169 1.66 19.76 5.75
N ALA A 170 0.40 19.38 5.82
CA ALA A 170 0.00 18.09 6.37
C ALA A 170 -1.00 17.43 5.41
N TYR A 171 -0.91 16.12 5.31
CA TYR A 171 -1.79 15.33 4.48
C TYR A 171 -2.25 14.10 5.21
N TYR A 172 -3.56 13.84 5.16
CA TYR A 172 -4.18 12.64 5.67
C TYR A 172 -5.04 12.00 4.57
N GLU A 173 -4.87 10.71 4.35
CA GLU A 173 -5.61 9.96 3.34
C GLU A 173 -6.00 8.59 3.89
N MET A 174 -7.26 8.19 3.69
CA MET A 174 -7.75 6.86 4.01
C MET A 174 -8.64 6.29 2.89
N ASP A 175 -8.66 4.96 2.78
CA ASP A 175 -9.61 4.18 1.99
C ASP A 175 -10.32 3.14 2.89
N PHE A 176 -11.16 2.28 2.28
CA PHE A 176 -11.89 1.23 2.98
C PHE A 176 -11.41 -0.18 2.61
N LEU A 177 -10.16 -0.32 2.20
CA LEU A 177 -9.51 -1.61 1.87
C LEU A 177 -8.84 -2.26 3.10
N GLY A 178 -9.15 -1.82 4.30
CA GLY A 178 -8.70 -2.42 5.55
C GLY A 178 -9.37 -3.77 5.81
N ALA A 179 -8.60 -4.71 6.37
CA ALA A 179 -9.13 -5.99 6.83
C ALA A 179 -9.67 -5.87 8.25
N SER A 180 -10.84 -6.48 8.52
CA SER A 180 -11.43 -6.58 9.85
C SER A 180 -12.24 -7.86 9.96
N THR A 181 -12.34 -8.40 11.18
CA THR A 181 -13.23 -9.53 11.50
C THR A 181 -14.70 -9.17 11.32
N ASP A 182 -15.05 -7.90 11.43
CA ASP A 182 -16.41 -7.39 11.30
C ASP A 182 -16.80 -6.99 9.87
N ALA A 183 -15.82 -7.00 8.95
CA ALA A 183 -16.08 -6.71 7.55
C ALA A 183 -16.83 -7.88 6.90
N ASN A 184 -18.00 -7.61 6.33
CA ASN A 184 -18.81 -8.61 5.66
C ASN A 184 -19.49 -8.04 4.40
N ASN A 185 -19.87 -8.94 3.50
CA ASN A 185 -20.53 -8.63 2.23
C ASN A 185 -22.00 -9.07 2.18
N ARG A 186 -22.58 -9.43 3.31
CA ARG A 186 -23.94 -10.00 3.34
C ARG A 186 -25.02 -8.94 3.46
N GLU A 187 -24.84 -8.02 4.40
CA GLU A 187 -25.86 -6.99 4.70
C GLU A 187 -25.46 -5.63 4.14
N SER A 188 -24.38 -5.04 4.65
CA SER A 188 -24.01 -3.66 4.34
C SER A 188 -22.69 -3.51 3.57
N ASN A 189 -22.04 -4.61 3.18
CA ASN A 189 -20.69 -4.58 2.61
C ASN A 189 -19.74 -3.70 3.42
N SER A 190 -19.81 -3.83 4.74
CA SER A 190 -19.03 -3.02 5.68
C SER A 190 -17.57 -3.43 5.66
N PHE A 191 -16.70 -2.46 5.43
CA PHE A 191 -15.25 -2.63 5.37
C PHE A 191 -14.58 -1.63 6.30
N THR A 192 -13.36 -1.98 6.76
CA THR A 192 -12.65 -1.18 7.72
C THR A 192 -11.86 -0.06 7.03
N PRO A 193 -11.96 1.19 7.51
CA PRO A 193 -11.07 2.26 7.10
C PRO A 193 -9.60 1.89 7.38
N ARG A 194 -8.70 2.23 6.46
CA ARG A 194 -7.26 2.13 6.70
C ARG A 194 -6.58 3.43 6.33
N ILE A 195 -5.59 3.81 7.12
CA ILE A 195 -4.72 4.93 6.82
C ILE A 195 -3.87 4.54 5.61
N ARG A 196 -3.91 5.38 4.57
CA ARG A 196 -3.01 5.29 3.42
C ARG A 196 -1.79 6.16 3.65
N GLN A 197 -2.01 7.44 3.93
CA GLN A 197 -0.98 8.41 4.21
C GLN A 197 -1.41 9.28 5.40
N ALA A 198 -0.46 9.67 6.24
CA ALA A 198 -0.64 10.59 7.35
C ALA A 198 0.72 11.19 7.68
N TYR A 199 1.05 12.36 7.10
CA TYR A 199 2.37 12.96 7.26
C TYR A 199 2.29 14.48 7.37
N ALA A 200 3.36 15.05 7.95
CA ALA A 200 3.67 16.47 7.89
C ALA A 200 4.92 16.68 7.04
N GLN A 201 4.97 17.80 6.34
CA GLN A 201 6.09 18.23 5.50
C GLN A 201 6.44 19.67 5.83
N TYR A 202 7.72 19.95 5.98
CA TYR A 202 8.30 21.27 6.06
C TYR A 202 9.16 21.54 4.83
N ASP A 203 8.96 22.67 4.20
CA ASP A 203 9.73 23.13 3.05
C ASP A 203 10.43 24.45 3.38
N ASN A 204 11.70 24.57 2.99
CA ASN A 204 12.48 25.81 3.08
C ASN A 204 13.09 26.13 1.72
N ASP A 205 12.53 27.12 1.04
CA ASP A 205 12.92 27.50 -0.32
C ASP A 205 14.29 28.21 -0.38
N VAL A 206 14.74 28.83 0.73
CA VAL A 206 16.06 29.51 0.77
C VAL A 206 17.21 28.52 0.80
N TYR A 207 17.03 27.44 1.55
CA TYR A 207 18.05 26.40 1.70
C TYR A 207 17.80 25.19 0.80
N HIS A 208 16.70 25.20 0.02
CA HIS A 208 16.31 24.08 -0.83
C HIS A 208 16.18 22.77 -0.06
N LEU A 209 15.72 22.84 1.18
CA LEU A 209 15.61 21.70 2.09
C LEU A 209 14.17 21.40 2.41
N HIS A 210 13.85 20.10 2.38
CA HIS A 210 12.53 19.59 2.71
C HIS A 210 12.65 18.48 3.74
N ALA A 211 11.74 18.43 4.69
CA ALA A 211 11.65 17.38 5.69
C ALA A 211 10.22 16.82 5.74
N VAL A 212 10.09 15.50 5.77
CA VAL A 212 8.81 14.81 5.88
C VAL A 212 8.85 13.87 7.07
N ALA A 213 7.78 13.84 7.86
CA ALA A 213 7.64 12.91 8.97
C ALA A 213 6.22 12.35 9.02
N GLY A 214 6.07 11.05 9.15
CA GLY A 214 4.80 10.34 9.20
C GLY A 214 4.72 9.19 8.22
N GLN A 215 3.52 8.72 7.93
CA GLN A 215 3.29 7.65 6.95
C GLN A 215 3.05 8.23 5.56
N ALA A 216 3.96 8.00 4.65
CA ALA A 216 3.87 8.40 3.24
C ALA A 216 4.27 7.24 2.32
N TRP A 217 4.13 7.41 1.01
CA TRP A 217 4.73 6.49 0.07
C TRP A 217 6.24 6.39 0.33
N SER A 218 6.79 5.19 0.21
CA SER A 218 8.22 4.96 0.31
C SER A 218 9.00 5.84 -0.68
N LEU A 219 10.20 6.26 -0.31
CA LEU A 219 11.09 6.99 -1.22
C LEU A 219 11.47 6.16 -2.46
N LEU A 220 11.36 4.82 -2.39
CA LEU A 220 11.53 3.92 -3.54
C LEU A 220 10.48 4.12 -4.63
N THR A 221 9.26 4.52 -4.28
CA THR A 221 8.19 4.72 -5.25
C THR A 221 8.57 5.81 -6.25
N LYS A 222 8.39 5.52 -7.55
CA LYS A 222 8.70 6.47 -8.63
C LYS A 222 7.84 7.72 -8.57
N ASN A 223 8.40 8.85 -9.02
CA ASN A 223 7.74 10.15 -9.04
C ASN A 223 7.52 10.64 -10.47
N TYR A 224 6.67 11.67 -10.64
CA TYR A 224 6.54 12.41 -11.89
C TYR A 224 7.62 13.47 -12.04
N TYR A 225 8.01 14.09 -10.94
CA TYR A 225 9.08 15.06 -10.79
C TYR A 225 9.51 15.13 -9.33
N GLY A 226 10.74 15.52 -9.10
CA GLY A 226 11.29 15.60 -7.74
C GLY A 226 11.19 14.28 -6.98
N MET A 227 10.94 14.35 -5.68
CA MET A 227 10.75 13.17 -4.83
C MET A 227 9.97 13.47 -3.52
N LEU A 228 9.21 14.56 -3.52
CA LEU A 228 8.39 14.94 -2.38
C LEU A 228 7.05 14.20 -2.41
N PRO A 229 6.42 13.96 -1.24
CA PRO A 229 5.10 13.37 -1.19
C PRO A 229 4.07 14.19 -1.98
N GLY A 230 3.19 13.47 -2.69
CA GLY A 230 2.20 14.05 -3.59
C GLY A 230 2.66 14.18 -5.04
N THR A 231 3.90 13.80 -5.36
CA THR A 231 4.42 13.74 -6.73
C THR A 231 4.65 12.32 -7.23
N GLU A 232 4.22 11.32 -6.47
CA GLU A 232 4.39 9.91 -6.83
C GLU A 232 3.64 9.58 -8.12
N ASN A 233 4.35 8.90 -9.03
CA ASN A 233 3.79 8.37 -10.26
C ASN A 233 3.14 7.01 -10.00
N ALA A 234 1.99 7.03 -9.29
CA ALA A 234 1.17 5.85 -9.12
C ALA A 234 0.50 5.47 -10.45
N LEU A 235 0.39 4.17 -10.72
CA LEU A 235 -0.22 3.69 -11.95
C LEU A 235 -1.70 4.08 -12.01
N VAL A 236 -2.17 4.45 -13.20
CA VAL A 236 -3.55 4.92 -13.44
C VAL A 236 -4.56 3.77 -13.59
N THR A 237 -4.21 2.58 -13.12
CA THR A 237 -5.06 1.38 -13.17
C THR A 237 -6.34 1.53 -12.36
N ILE A 238 -7.40 0.83 -12.78
CA ILE A 238 -8.62 0.68 -11.98
C ILE A 238 -8.33 -0.17 -10.74
N ASN A 239 -7.52 -1.21 -10.90
CA ASN A 239 -7.06 -2.05 -9.80
C ASN A 239 -6.19 -1.25 -8.82
N ALA A 240 -6.61 -1.16 -7.56
CA ALA A 240 -5.91 -0.43 -6.50
C ALA A 240 -4.60 -1.10 -6.04
N GLN A 241 -4.35 -2.33 -6.45
CA GLN A 241 -3.11 -3.05 -6.14
C GLN A 241 -2.06 -2.87 -7.23
N TYR A 242 -2.41 -2.17 -8.32
CA TYR A 242 -1.53 -1.86 -9.43
C TYR A 242 -1.12 -3.11 -10.24
N VAL A 243 0.16 -3.22 -10.58
CA VAL A 243 0.73 -4.27 -11.43
C VAL A 243 2.02 -4.76 -10.77
N PRO A 244 2.38 -6.05 -10.83
CA PRO A 244 3.72 -6.50 -10.46
C PRO A 244 4.78 -5.65 -11.15
N GLY A 245 5.92 -5.45 -10.50
CA GLY A 245 6.95 -4.55 -11.03
C GLY A 245 6.78 -3.08 -10.61
N PHE A 246 5.66 -2.72 -10.00
CA PHE A 246 5.49 -1.41 -9.38
C PHE A 246 6.00 -1.45 -7.94
N ASP A 247 7.12 -0.81 -7.70
CA ASP A 247 7.73 -0.76 -6.38
C ASP A 247 6.99 0.26 -5.52
N TRP A 248 6.25 -0.24 -4.52
CA TRP A 248 5.47 0.63 -3.65
C TRP A 248 5.33 0.09 -2.25
N LEU A 249 5.42 0.98 -1.31
CA LEU A 249 4.95 0.79 0.06
C LEU A 249 4.50 2.14 0.61
N ARG A 250 3.75 2.13 1.67
CA ARG A 250 3.46 3.31 2.49
C ARG A 250 3.89 3.00 3.90
N ASN A 251 4.98 3.63 4.30
CA ASN A 251 5.64 3.37 5.57
C ASN A 251 5.66 4.61 6.45
N PRO A 252 5.55 4.46 7.79
CA PRO A 252 6.05 5.46 8.72
C PRO A 252 7.52 5.73 8.42
N GLN A 253 7.88 7.01 8.29
CA GLN A 253 9.21 7.42 7.85
C GLN A 253 9.57 8.83 8.32
N VAL A 254 10.87 9.10 8.32
CA VAL A 254 11.42 10.44 8.29
C VAL A 254 12.24 10.56 7.02
N ARG A 255 11.97 11.58 6.22
CA ARG A 255 12.63 11.83 4.93
C ARG A 255 13.20 13.22 4.90
N PHE A 256 14.41 13.34 4.38
CA PHE A 256 15.08 14.61 4.08
C PHE A 256 15.35 14.66 2.58
N VAL A 257 15.04 15.80 1.98
CA VAL A 257 15.27 16.04 0.56
C VAL A 257 15.95 17.37 0.38
N TYR A 258 16.94 17.39 -0.49
CA TYR A 258 17.59 18.61 -0.98
C TYR A 258 17.30 18.73 -2.48
N ASP A 259 16.85 19.88 -2.93
CA ASP A 259 16.69 20.18 -4.35
C ASP A 259 17.78 21.18 -4.81
N TRP A 260 18.36 20.92 -5.96
CA TRP A 260 19.21 21.87 -6.66
C TRP A 260 18.40 22.48 -7.82
N ASP A 261 17.88 23.69 -7.58
CA ASP A 261 17.08 24.45 -8.55
C ASP A 261 15.88 23.66 -9.14
N LYS A 262 15.36 22.68 -8.40
CA LYS A 262 14.30 21.75 -8.82
C LYS A 262 14.66 20.98 -10.11
N ILE A 263 15.94 20.88 -10.44
CA ILE A 263 16.49 20.11 -11.57
C ILE A 263 17.11 18.81 -11.08
N ALA A 264 17.88 18.86 -10.00
CA ALA A 264 18.46 17.68 -9.37
C ALA A 264 18.03 17.58 -7.92
N TRP A 265 17.71 16.38 -7.48
CA TRP A 265 17.16 16.11 -6.17
C TRP A 265 17.95 15.00 -5.49
N PHE A 266 18.15 15.12 -4.19
CA PHE A 266 18.83 14.12 -3.37
C PHE A 266 17.99 13.86 -2.12
N GLY A 267 17.59 12.64 -1.90
CA GLY A 267 16.71 12.22 -0.80
C GLY A 267 17.30 11.11 0.02
N LEU A 268 17.08 11.18 1.33
CA LEU A 268 17.35 10.14 2.31
C LEU A 268 16.08 9.88 3.10
N SER A 269 15.63 8.63 3.15
CA SER A 269 14.50 8.19 3.96
C SER A 269 14.91 7.11 4.94
N ILE A 270 14.41 7.22 6.16
CA ILE A 270 14.52 6.24 7.23
C ILE A 270 13.11 5.71 7.46
N GLU A 271 12.88 4.46 7.06
CA GLU A 271 11.53 3.87 6.97
C GLU A 271 11.33 2.71 7.95
N GLN A 272 10.08 2.48 8.35
CA GLN A 272 9.70 1.35 9.19
C GLN A 272 10.10 0.03 8.52
N PRO A 273 10.94 -0.79 9.15
CA PRO A 273 11.33 -2.09 8.63
C PRO A 273 10.21 -3.11 8.82
N ALA A 274 10.17 -4.11 7.96
CA ALA A 274 9.46 -5.36 8.15
C ALA A 274 10.02 -6.40 7.17
N THR A 275 10.03 -7.66 7.56
CA THR A 275 10.54 -8.76 6.73
C THR A 275 9.41 -9.68 6.31
N VAL A 276 9.30 -9.96 5.01
CA VAL A 276 8.34 -10.93 4.46
C VAL A 276 9.01 -12.30 4.39
N PHE A 277 8.41 -13.27 5.05
CA PHE A 277 8.88 -14.66 5.04
C PHE A 277 8.01 -15.54 4.13
N PRO A 278 8.55 -16.65 3.58
CA PRO A 278 7.74 -17.65 2.91
C PRO A 278 6.63 -18.15 3.81
N GLY A 279 5.49 -18.45 3.20
CA GLY A 279 4.37 -19.02 3.95
C GLY A 279 4.75 -20.33 4.65
N GLY A 280 4.22 -20.50 5.88
CA GLY A 280 4.50 -21.67 6.72
C GLY A 280 5.60 -21.44 7.75
N VAL A 281 6.34 -20.36 7.65
CA VAL A 281 7.19 -19.87 8.73
C VAL A 281 6.30 -19.02 9.64
N SER A 282 5.37 -19.68 10.34
CA SER A 282 4.59 -19.02 11.40
C SER A 282 5.53 -18.58 12.51
N ALA A 283 5.13 -17.55 13.20
CA ALA A 283 5.65 -17.22 14.51
C ALA A 283 5.81 -18.48 15.35
N GLY A 284 7.02 -18.79 15.68
CA GLY A 284 7.30 -19.98 16.45
C GLY A 284 8.75 -20.44 16.26
N THR A 285 9.04 -21.46 16.96
CA THR A 285 10.33 -22.13 16.87
C THR A 285 10.36 -23.01 15.64
N VAL A 286 11.16 -22.65 14.66
CA VAL A 286 11.47 -23.50 13.51
C VAL A 286 12.70 -24.30 13.88
N SER A 287 12.65 -25.62 13.68
CA SER A 287 13.81 -26.47 13.90
C SER A 287 14.57 -26.68 12.59
N PRO A 288 15.70 -25.96 12.38
CA PRO A 288 16.69 -26.34 11.39
C PRO A 288 17.27 -27.71 11.74
N PRO A 289 18.25 -28.25 10.97
CA PRO A 289 18.92 -29.49 11.33
C PRO A 289 19.31 -29.45 12.81
N ALA A 290 18.77 -30.40 13.58
CA ALA A 290 19.04 -30.48 15.02
C ALA A 290 20.58 -30.39 15.33
N PRO A 291 21.02 -29.68 16.36
CA PRO A 291 20.23 -29.20 17.50
C PRO A 291 19.89 -27.70 17.49
N ILE A 292 19.86 -27.04 16.36
CA ILE A 292 19.65 -25.58 16.25
C ILE A 292 18.17 -25.24 16.22
N ILE A 293 17.77 -24.25 17.00
CA ILE A 293 16.42 -23.69 17.04
C ILE A 293 16.50 -22.23 16.62
N THR A 294 15.61 -21.80 15.75
CA THR A 294 15.51 -20.41 15.32
C THR A 294 14.13 -19.86 15.69
N SER A 295 14.11 -18.70 16.30
CA SER A 295 12.90 -17.91 16.50
C SER A 295 12.98 -16.65 15.66
N ILE A 296 12.14 -16.60 14.63
CA ILE A 296 11.99 -15.42 13.77
C ILE A 296 10.80 -14.58 14.24
N ASN A 297 10.54 -14.42 15.37
CA ASN A 297 9.56 -13.63 16.05
C ASN A 297 8.78 -12.65 15.11
N ASN A 298 7.85 -13.21 14.36
CA ASN A 298 6.93 -12.49 13.50
C ASN A 298 5.51 -12.41 14.08
N THR A 299 5.32 -12.83 15.33
CA THR A 299 4.11 -12.54 16.09
C THR A 299 4.42 -11.49 17.14
N CYS A 300 3.94 -10.33 16.91
CA CYS A 300 3.65 -9.43 18.00
C CYS A 300 2.20 -9.61 18.41
N THR A 301 1.96 -9.63 19.70
CA THR A 301 0.63 -9.47 20.27
C THR A 301 0.18 -8.04 20.01
N GLY A 302 -0.30 -7.82 18.80
CA GLY A 302 -0.73 -6.53 18.36
C GLY A 302 0.41 -5.57 17.99
N ALA A 303 0.39 -5.01 16.84
CA ALA A 303 1.20 -3.84 16.49
C ALA A 303 0.93 -2.67 17.45
N SER A 304 -0.14 -2.74 18.19
CA SER A 304 -0.42 -2.04 19.43
C SER A 304 -1.13 -3.01 20.36
N HIS A 305 -1.08 -2.82 21.67
CA HIS A 305 -1.86 -3.58 22.64
C HIS A 305 -3.39 -3.59 22.37
N LEU A 306 -3.83 -2.80 21.38
CA LEU A 306 -5.22 -2.66 20.96
C LEU A 306 -5.59 -3.55 19.75
N ASN A 307 -4.61 -4.12 19.04
CA ASN A 307 -4.86 -5.01 17.89
C ASN A 307 -4.01 -6.28 17.99
N GLY A 308 -4.58 -7.33 18.53
CA GLY A 308 -3.91 -8.61 18.76
C GLY A 308 -3.75 -9.52 17.54
N THR A 309 -4.18 -9.08 16.35
CA THR A 309 -4.19 -9.92 15.13
C THR A 309 -3.11 -9.56 14.12
N THR A 310 -2.33 -8.52 14.36
CA THR A 310 -1.28 -8.07 13.43
C THR A 310 -0.01 -8.88 13.63
N THR A 311 0.58 -9.36 12.54
CA THR A 311 1.92 -9.94 12.53
C THR A 311 2.96 -8.84 12.35
N CYS A 312 4.12 -8.97 12.98
CA CYS A 312 5.27 -8.08 12.81
C CYS A 312 6.57 -8.88 12.76
N SER A 313 7.59 -8.31 12.16
CA SER A 313 8.96 -8.79 12.27
C SER A 313 9.75 -7.95 13.28
N ASN A 314 10.78 -8.55 13.88
CA ASN A 314 11.71 -7.84 14.75
C ASN A 314 12.98 -7.52 13.96
N ASP A 315 13.06 -6.28 13.49
CA ASP A 315 14.24 -5.77 12.80
C ASP A 315 14.95 -4.78 13.74
N ILE A 316 16.28 -4.83 13.81
CA ILE A 316 17.08 -4.02 14.76
C ILE A 316 17.39 -2.62 14.25
N ALA A 317 17.18 -2.38 12.97
CA ALA A 317 17.45 -1.11 12.32
C ALA A 317 16.35 -0.78 11.32
N PRO A 318 16.09 0.50 11.05
CA PRO A 318 15.16 0.91 10.01
C PRO A 318 15.68 0.51 8.62
N ASP A 319 14.78 0.43 7.65
CA ASP A 319 15.15 0.42 6.23
C ASP A 319 15.66 1.82 5.86
N ILE A 320 16.82 1.90 5.19
CA ILE A 320 17.41 3.17 4.72
C ILE A 320 17.34 3.21 3.20
N ILE A 321 16.83 4.32 2.66
CA ILE A 321 16.69 4.52 1.22
C ILE A 321 17.34 5.84 0.85
N GLU A 322 18.27 5.78 -0.10
CA GLU A 322 18.84 6.94 -0.78
C GLU A 322 18.30 7.01 -2.21
N LYS A 323 17.96 8.21 -2.65
CA LYS A 323 17.47 8.46 -4.01
C LYS A 323 18.08 9.73 -4.57
N ALA A 324 18.48 9.68 -5.83
CA ALA A 324 18.76 10.85 -6.63
C ALA A 324 17.78 10.91 -7.81
N ALA A 325 17.26 12.10 -8.09
CA ALA A 325 16.37 12.33 -9.23
C ALA A 325 16.85 13.52 -10.07
N PHE A 326 16.51 13.50 -11.36
CA PHE A 326 16.90 14.50 -12.32
C PHE A 326 15.74 14.88 -13.24
N ASP A 327 15.40 16.19 -13.25
CA ASP A 327 14.31 16.82 -13.99
C ASP A 327 14.84 17.80 -15.06
N PRO A 328 15.36 17.32 -16.20
CA PRO A 328 15.98 18.20 -17.22
C PRO A 328 14.96 18.94 -18.09
N GLY A 329 13.65 18.80 -17.82
CA GLY A 329 12.56 19.41 -18.58
C GLY A 329 12.04 18.55 -19.75
N TRP A 330 12.71 17.45 -20.10
CA TRP A 330 12.28 16.51 -21.15
C TRP A 330 12.06 15.08 -20.62
N GLY A 331 11.97 14.92 -19.33
CA GLY A 331 11.70 13.67 -18.65
C GLY A 331 12.05 13.75 -17.18
N HIS A 332 11.77 12.68 -16.46
CA HIS A 332 12.15 12.49 -15.05
C HIS A 332 12.92 11.18 -14.93
N TYR A 333 14.04 11.21 -14.22
CA TYR A 333 14.95 10.07 -14.09
C TYR A 333 15.31 9.90 -12.62
N GLU A 334 15.29 8.67 -12.13
CA GLU A 334 15.61 8.34 -10.75
C GLU A 334 16.60 7.18 -10.67
N VAL A 335 17.49 7.24 -9.68
CA VAL A 335 18.28 6.11 -9.21
C VAL A 335 18.19 6.03 -7.70
N PHE A 336 18.14 4.82 -7.14
CA PHE A 336 17.97 4.64 -5.71
C PHE A 336 18.71 3.41 -5.17
N GLY A 337 19.06 3.48 -3.88
CA GLY A 337 19.60 2.42 -3.08
C GLY A 337 18.70 2.10 -1.90
N LEU A 338 18.73 0.84 -1.46
CA LEU A 338 17.98 0.32 -0.31
C LEU A 338 18.93 -0.50 0.56
N GLN A 339 18.91 -0.26 1.87
CA GLN A 339 19.66 -1.01 2.87
C GLN A 339 18.71 -1.52 3.94
N ARG A 340 18.83 -2.80 4.31
CA ARG A 340 17.94 -3.48 5.25
C ARG A 340 18.71 -4.43 6.15
N TRP A 341 18.16 -4.76 7.34
CA TRP A 341 18.78 -5.65 8.33
C TRP A 341 17.73 -6.60 8.91
N PHE A 342 17.76 -7.85 8.48
CA PHE A 342 16.86 -8.89 8.97
C PHE A 342 17.41 -9.51 10.25
N THR A 343 16.57 -9.73 11.23
CA THR A 343 17.00 -10.20 12.55
C THR A 343 16.21 -11.44 12.97
N ASP A 344 16.93 -12.39 13.57
CA ASP A 344 16.36 -13.56 14.23
C ASP A 344 17.11 -13.92 15.52
N GLN A 345 16.58 -14.87 16.26
CA GLN A 345 17.18 -15.45 17.45
C GLN A 345 17.52 -16.92 17.17
N VAL A 346 18.76 -17.31 17.37
CA VAL A 346 19.25 -18.66 17.14
C VAL A 346 19.76 -19.25 18.45
N ALA A 347 19.37 -20.47 18.77
CA ALA A 347 19.82 -21.19 19.95
C ALA A 347 20.25 -22.62 19.62
N ILE A 348 21.16 -23.18 20.38
CA ILE A 348 21.49 -24.61 20.40
C ILE A 348 20.55 -25.27 21.42
N SER A 349 19.66 -26.15 20.98
CA SER A 349 18.61 -26.75 21.82
C SER A 349 19.06 -27.51 23.05
N THR A 350 20.31 -27.98 23.05
CA THR A 350 20.92 -28.72 24.18
C THR A 350 21.39 -27.82 25.31
N ILE A 351 21.45 -26.51 25.11
CA ILE A 351 21.95 -25.53 26.07
C ILE A 351 20.78 -24.59 26.46
N PRO A 352 20.24 -24.65 27.67
CA PRO A 352 19.23 -23.71 28.13
C PRO A 352 19.71 -22.25 28.03
N ASN A 353 18.82 -21.34 27.58
CA ASN A 353 19.11 -19.91 27.47
C ASN A 353 20.30 -19.52 26.56
N SER A 354 20.60 -20.33 25.56
CA SER A 354 21.73 -20.07 24.63
C SER A 354 21.33 -19.24 23.41
N TRP A 355 20.31 -18.41 23.53
CA TRP A 355 19.84 -17.55 22.43
C TRP A 355 20.87 -16.49 22.05
N SER A 356 21.15 -16.39 20.77
CA SER A 356 21.98 -15.32 20.23
C SER A 356 21.27 -14.66 19.06
N GLN A 357 21.24 -13.34 19.09
CA GLN A 357 20.70 -12.54 17.99
C GLN A 357 21.62 -12.62 16.79
N LYS A 358 21.04 -12.88 15.63
CA LYS A 358 21.72 -12.85 14.34
C LYS A 358 21.09 -11.79 13.46
N THR A 359 21.92 -11.11 12.70
CA THR A 359 21.51 -10.07 11.77
C THR A 359 22.09 -10.35 10.40
N THR A 360 21.24 -10.28 9.38
CA THR A 360 21.62 -10.43 7.99
C THR A 360 21.39 -9.12 7.27
N PHE A 361 22.43 -8.61 6.63
CA PHE A 361 22.35 -7.43 5.78
C PHE A 361 21.69 -7.79 4.44
N ALA A 362 20.80 -6.93 3.97
CA ALA A 362 20.12 -7.02 2.70
C ALA A 362 20.19 -5.67 1.99
N TRP A 363 20.13 -5.69 0.66
CA TRP A 363 20.32 -4.49 -0.13
C TRP A 363 19.51 -4.54 -1.44
N GLY A 364 19.22 -3.36 -1.99
CA GLY A 364 18.61 -3.22 -3.29
C GLY A 364 19.14 -1.99 -4.02
N VAL A 365 19.14 -2.05 -5.34
CA VAL A 365 19.43 -0.91 -6.21
C VAL A 365 18.41 -0.88 -7.34
N GLY A 366 18.09 0.31 -7.80
CA GLY A 366 17.14 0.43 -8.88
C GLY A 366 17.07 1.84 -9.46
N GLY A 367 16.10 2.02 -10.32
CA GLY A 367 15.83 3.31 -10.92
C GLY A 367 14.51 3.33 -11.65
N SER A 368 14.07 4.53 -11.98
CA SER A 368 12.87 4.75 -12.78
C SER A 368 13.05 5.87 -13.80
N LEU A 369 12.19 5.87 -14.78
CA LEU A 369 12.14 6.93 -15.78
C LEU A 369 10.69 7.22 -16.19
N LEU A 370 10.46 8.48 -16.54
CA LEU A 370 9.26 8.98 -17.18
C LEU A 370 9.67 9.84 -18.37
N LEU A 371 9.21 9.49 -19.58
CA LEU A 371 9.54 10.17 -20.82
C LEU A 371 8.27 10.69 -21.50
N PRO A 372 8.01 12.00 -21.53
CA PRO A 372 6.95 12.59 -22.34
C PRO A 372 7.36 12.62 -23.83
N VAL A 373 7.24 11.46 -24.51
CA VAL A 373 7.64 11.29 -25.92
C VAL A 373 6.92 12.26 -26.85
N ILE A 374 5.63 12.44 -26.59
CA ILE A 374 4.82 13.50 -27.20
C ILE A 374 4.23 14.31 -26.05
N PRO A 375 4.74 15.51 -25.77
CA PRO A 375 4.30 16.30 -24.63
C PRO A 375 2.78 16.40 -24.54
N LYS A 376 2.22 16.12 -23.37
CA LYS A 376 0.77 16.11 -23.06
C LYS A 376 -0.06 15.03 -23.80
N VAL A 377 0.53 14.24 -24.69
CA VAL A 377 -0.21 13.23 -25.47
C VAL A 377 0.26 11.82 -25.17
N LEU A 378 1.57 11.59 -25.09
CA LEU A 378 2.12 10.24 -24.87
C LEU A 378 3.34 10.28 -23.97
N GLU A 379 3.27 9.56 -22.88
CA GLU A 379 4.39 9.30 -21.99
C GLU A 379 4.72 7.82 -21.89
N LEU A 380 5.99 7.51 -21.83
CA LEU A 380 6.51 6.19 -21.51
C LEU A 380 7.07 6.21 -20.09
N GLN A 381 6.91 5.12 -19.37
CA GLN A 381 7.42 4.98 -18.02
C GLN A 381 7.99 3.59 -17.78
N GLY A 382 9.00 3.54 -16.91
CA GLY A 382 9.63 2.29 -16.53
C GLY A 382 10.26 2.38 -15.15
N SER A 383 10.39 1.23 -14.48
CA SER A 383 11.10 1.09 -13.22
C SER A 383 11.73 -0.28 -13.10
N VAL A 384 12.80 -0.37 -12.33
CA VAL A 384 13.48 -1.63 -12.01
C VAL A 384 14.04 -1.55 -10.59
N LEU A 385 13.89 -2.64 -9.82
CA LEU A 385 14.53 -2.86 -8.53
C LEU A 385 15.16 -4.26 -8.54
N TYR A 386 16.41 -4.36 -8.13
CA TYR A 386 17.16 -5.61 -8.01
C TYR A 386 17.95 -5.62 -6.71
N GLY A 387 18.03 -6.78 -6.05
CA GLY A 387 18.84 -6.94 -4.85
C GLY A 387 18.46 -8.16 -4.04
N ASP A 388 19.08 -8.26 -2.87
CA ASP A 388 18.82 -9.32 -1.90
C ASP A 388 17.87 -8.81 -0.82
N GLY A 389 16.76 -9.53 -0.60
CA GLY A 389 15.77 -9.14 0.39
C GLY A 389 14.89 -7.95 0.00
N VAL A 390 14.54 -7.81 -1.27
CA VAL A 390 13.72 -6.71 -1.80
C VAL A 390 12.24 -7.06 -1.96
N GLY A 391 11.83 -8.27 -1.59
CA GLY A 391 10.51 -8.81 -1.85
C GLY A 391 9.36 -8.00 -1.27
N ARG A 392 9.53 -7.41 -0.07
CA ARG A 392 8.53 -6.54 0.57
C ARG A 392 8.17 -5.32 -0.29
N TYR A 393 9.13 -4.79 -1.05
CA TYR A 393 8.95 -3.61 -1.89
C TYR A 393 8.29 -3.94 -3.23
N MET A 394 8.20 -5.20 -3.60
CA MET A 394 7.47 -5.69 -4.78
C MET A 394 5.96 -5.67 -4.54
N SER A 395 5.16 -5.36 -5.56
CA SER A 395 3.70 -5.40 -5.47
C SER A 395 3.17 -6.79 -5.09
N SER A 396 3.83 -7.85 -5.53
CA SER A 396 3.48 -9.23 -5.21
C SER A 396 3.92 -9.67 -3.81
N GLN A 397 4.76 -8.89 -3.12
CA GLN A 397 5.31 -9.19 -1.81
C GLN A 397 5.91 -10.60 -1.73
N LEU A 398 6.78 -10.95 -2.69
CA LEU A 398 7.57 -12.17 -2.63
C LEU A 398 8.45 -12.16 -1.37
N PRO A 399 8.87 -13.32 -0.84
CA PRO A 399 9.61 -13.34 0.42
C PRO A 399 10.97 -12.65 0.32
N ASP A 400 11.33 -11.98 1.42
CA ASP A 400 12.61 -11.28 1.60
C ASP A 400 13.72 -12.23 2.02
N ALA A 401 13.42 -13.19 2.88
CA ALA A 401 14.42 -14.06 3.50
C ALA A 401 13.87 -15.43 3.86
N VAL A 402 14.77 -16.39 3.99
CA VAL A 402 14.52 -17.75 4.49
C VAL A 402 15.45 -18.06 5.66
N ILE A 403 15.09 -19.07 6.46
CA ILE A 403 15.97 -19.62 7.48
C ILE A 403 16.98 -20.56 6.81
N GLY A 404 18.26 -20.25 6.99
CA GLY A 404 19.36 -21.08 6.51
C GLY A 404 19.62 -22.31 7.39
N PRO A 405 20.53 -23.20 6.97
CA PRO A 405 20.83 -24.46 7.67
C PRO A 405 21.48 -24.27 9.04
N ASN A 406 22.05 -23.11 9.31
CA ASN A 406 22.63 -22.72 10.60
C ASN A 406 21.65 -21.95 11.51
N GLY A 407 20.40 -21.84 11.09
CA GLY A 407 19.36 -21.10 11.81
C GLY A 407 19.31 -19.61 11.50
N SER A 408 20.36 -19.00 10.96
CA SER A 408 20.35 -17.58 10.60
C SER A 408 19.54 -17.32 9.34
N LEU A 409 18.97 -16.11 9.22
CA LEU A 409 18.28 -15.69 8.01
C LEU A 409 19.26 -15.56 6.83
N THR A 410 18.76 -15.87 5.65
CA THR A 410 19.46 -15.67 4.37
C THR A 410 18.54 -14.92 3.44
N ALA A 411 18.99 -13.77 2.94
CA ALA A 411 18.22 -12.95 2.02
C ALA A 411 17.98 -13.66 0.68
N ILE A 412 16.84 -13.41 0.07
CA ILE A 412 16.46 -13.95 -1.24
C ILE A 412 16.70 -12.87 -2.29
N THR A 413 17.42 -13.22 -3.35
CA THR A 413 17.61 -12.33 -4.49
C THR A 413 16.30 -12.15 -5.25
N GLY A 414 15.95 -10.90 -5.55
CA GLY A 414 14.73 -10.53 -6.25
C GLY A 414 14.96 -9.50 -7.35
N LEU A 415 14.06 -9.54 -8.34
CA LEU A 415 13.99 -8.58 -9.43
C LEU A 415 12.53 -8.15 -9.61
N SER A 416 12.29 -6.86 -9.63
CA SER A 416 11.02 -6.22 -9.96
C SER A 416 11.22 -5.28 -11.13
N PHE A 417 10.39 -5.33 -12.17
CA PHE A 417 10.45 -4.35 -13.25
C PHE A 417 9.08 -4.08 -13.85
N LEU A 418 8.89 -2.84 -14.29
CA LEU A 418 7.68 -2.34 -14.92
C LEU A 418 8.03 -1.54 -16.16
N VAL A 419 7.25 -1.71 -17.23
CA VAL A 419 7.21 -0.81 -18.39
C VAL A 419 5.77 -0.44 -18.68
N GLY A 420 5.53 0.80 -19.11
CA GLY A 420 4.19 1.26 -19.40
C GLY A 420 4.15 2.47 -20.31
N ALA A 421 2.98 2.71 -20.86
CA ALA A 421 2.65 3.88 -21.63
C ALA A 421 1.31 4.44 -21.20
N VAL A 422 1.22 5.76 -21.14
CA VAL A 422 -0.01 6.50 -20.90
C VAL A 422 -0.22 7.51 -22.01
N ALA A 423 -1.39 7.51 -22.61
CA ALA A 423 -1.74 8.40 -23.71
C ALA A 423 -2.99 9.22 -23.36
N HIS A 424 -2.97 10.50 -23.74
CA HIS A 424 -4.07 11.45 -23.62
C HIS A 424 -4.47 11.94 -25.00
N PRO A 425 -5.19 11.11 -25.83
CA PRO A 425 -5.47 11.42 -27.22
C PRO A 425 -6.39 12.63 -27.41
N PHE A 426 -7.24 12.92 -26.43
CA PHE A 426 -8.09 14.11 -26.38
C PHE A 426 -8.44 14.44 -24.90
N GLU A 427 -8.97 15.64 -24.68
CA GLU A 427 -9.30 16.11 -23.34
C GLU A 427 -10.24 15.16 -22.59
N GLY A 428 -9.92 14.86 -21.34
CA GLY A 428 -10.69 13.96 -20.48
C GLY A 428 -10.54 12.48 -20.78
N ASN A 429 -9.75 12.10 -21.81
CA ASN A 429 -9.46 10.70 -22.10
C ASN A 429 -8.01 10.34 -21.71
N GLU A 430 -7.87 9.15 -21.13
CA GLU A 430 -6.58 8.61 -20.70
C GLU A 430 -6.57 7.12 -20.99
N ILE A 431 -5.68 6.69 -21.89
CA ILE A 431 -5.48 5.29 -22.25
C ILE A 431 -4.13 4.86 -21.68
N TYR A 432 -4.07 3.70 -21.08
CA TYR A 432 -2.85 3.19 -20.50
C TYR A 432 -2.63 1.71 -20.80
N THR A 433 -1.38 1.32 -20.81
CA THR A 433 -0.95 -0.07 -20.86
C THR A 433 0.29 -0.25 -20.02
N TYR A 434 0.35 -1.38 -19.30
CA TYR A 434 1.49 -1.75 -18.46
C TYR A 434 1.81 -3.23 -18.63
N TYR A 435 3.09 -3.54 -18.54
CA TYR A 435 3.57 -4.89 -18.29
C TYR A 435 4.58 -4.84 -17.16
N GLY A 436 4.45 -5.77 -16.22
CA GLY A 436 5.39 -5.87 -15.12
C GLY A 436 5.58 -7.30 -14.61
N GLU A 437 6.71 -7.49 -13.96
CA GLU A 437 7.14 -8.76 -13.39
C GLU A 437 7.84 -8.54 -12.06
N ASP A 438 7.43 -9.31 -11.05
CA ASP A 438 8.17 -9.55 -9.82
C ASP A 438 8.70 -10.97 -9.85
N ARG A 439 9.97 -11.14 -9.52
CA ARG A 439 10.65 -12.43 -9.54
C ARG A 439 11.51 -12.59 -8.29
N SER A 440 11.54 -13.82 -7.76
CA SER A 440 12.51 -14.25 -6.75
C SER A 440 13.35 -15.41 -7.27
N ASP A 441 14.62 -15.45 -6.90
CA ASP A 441 15.47 -16.60 -7.15
C ASP A 441 15.28 -17.65 -6.05
N ALA A 442 15.65 -18.89 -6.34
CA ALA A 442 15.62 -19.95 -5.36
C ALA A 442 16.74 -19.73 -4.32
N ASN A 443 16.38 -19.88 -3.06
CA ASN A 443 17.35 -19.90 -1.96
C ASN A 443 17.02 -21.11 -1.07
N SER A 444 17.47 -22.29 -1.49
CA SER A 444 17.18 -23.56 -0.83
C SER A 444 18.44 -24.28 -0.41
N TRP A 445 18.32 -25.12 0.62
CA TRP A 445 19.42 -25.87 1.18
C TRP A 445 19.02 -27.29 1.56
N LYS A 446 20.03 -28.19 1.61
CA LYS A 446 19.89 -29.56 2.07
C LYS A 446 21.10 -29.96 2.89
N VAL A 447 20.87 -30.45 4.11
CA VAL A 447 21.90 -30.97 5.02
C VAL A 447 21.45 -32.33 5.52
N GLY A 448 22.09 -33.38 5.05
CA GLY A 448 21.66 -34.76 5.31
C GLY A 448 20.28 -35.04 4.76
N ALA A 449 19.37 -35.45 5.63
CA ALA A 449 17.96 -35.67 5.31
C ALA A 449 17.08 -34.41 5.45
N THR A 450 17.60 -33.36 6.08
CA THR A 450 16.87 -32.11 6.33
C THR A 450 17.09 -31.15 5.18
N GLN A 451 16.03 -30.47 4.79
CA GLN A 451 16.04 -29.48 3.71
C GLN A 451 15.10 -28.34 4.04
N GLY A 452 15.36 -27.17 3.45
CA GLY A 452 14.56 -25.97 3.68
C GLY A 452 14.80 -24.91 2.62
N GLY A 453 14.28 -23.70 2.89
CA GLY A 453 14.45 -22.53 2.03
C GLY A 453 13.32 -22.34 1.04
N TRP A 454 13.49 -21.44 0.10
CA TRP A 454 12.56 -21.01 -0.91
C TRP A 454 12.89 -21.63 -2.28
N GLY A 455 11.86 -22.10 -2.99
CA GLY A 455 12.04 -22.72 -4.31
C GLY A 455 12.80 -24.06 -4.26
N ASN A 456 12.68 -24.81 -3.17
CA ASN A 456 13.35 -26.09 -3.02
C ASN A 456 12.76 -27.13 -3.97
N PRO A 457 13.54 -27.70 -4.92
CA PRO A 457 13.02 -28.66 -5.91
C PRO A 457 12.56 -29.99 -5.30
N ASN A 458 12.90 -30.27 -4.04
CA ASN A 458 12.44 -31.45 -3.33
C ASN A 458 11.16 -31.20 -2.52
N PHE A 459 10.69 -29.98 -2.43
CA PHE A 459 9.40 -29.70 -1.82
C PHE A 459 8.25 -30.12 -2.74
N VAL A 460 7.15 -30.48 -2.08
CA VAL A 460 5.95 -30.89 -2.77
C VAL A 460 5.36 -29.71 -3.51
N ASN A 461 5.51 -29.69 -4.82
CA ASN A 461 4.82 -28.78 -5.72
C ASN A 461 3.67 -29.55 -6.35
N ASN A 462 2.54 -29.53 -5.67
CA ASN A 462 1.36 -30.29 -6.10
C ASN A 462 0.43 -29.40 -6.92
N GLY A 463 0.53 -29.48 -8.21
CA GLY A 463 -0.57 -29.11 -9.11
C GLY A 463 -1.78 -30.02 -8.94
N ARG A 464 -1.69 -30.95 -8.02
CA ARG A 464 -2.78 -31.79 -7.55
C ARG A 464 -3.01 -31.53 -6.07
N VAL A 465 -4.22 -31.56 -5.73
CA VAL A 465 -4.84 -31.57 -4.44
C VAL A 465 -4.07 -32.48 -3.49
N ASN A 466 -3.49 -31.97 -2.43
CA ASN A 466 -2.81 -32.78 -1.44
C ASN A 466 -3.70 -33.05 -0.24
N GLN A 467 -3.71 -34.29 0.20
CA GLN A 467 -4.43 -34.72 1.39
C GLN A 467 -3.61 -34.36 2.64
N ASN A 468 -4.23 -33.73 3.63
CA ASN A 468 -3.74 -33.54 4.99
C ASN A 468 -2.80 -32.36 5.27
N LEU A 469 -3.21 -31.14 4.94
CA LEU A 469 -2.65 -29.99 5.63
C LEU A 469 -3.78 -29.23 6.36
N THR A 470 -4.00 -29.60 7.60
CA THR A 470 -4.71 -28.80 8.58
C THR A 470 -3.73 -27.75 9.10
N GLY A 471 -3.87 -26.51 8.66
CA GLY A 471 -3.09 -25.40 9.19
C GLY A 471 -2.62 -24.44 8.10
N GLY A 472 -3.08 -23.19 8.20
CA GLY A 472 -2.85 -22.15 7.24
C GLY A 472 -1.38 -21.90 6.96
N THR A 473 -0.99 -22.18 5.73
CA THR A 473 0.31 -21.86 5.20
C THR A 473 0.06 -21.07 3.92
N LEU A 474 0.75 -19.96 3.72
CA LEU A 474 0.72 -19.21 2.47
C LEU A 474 1.05 -20.17 1.31
N GLY A 475 0.27 -20.15 0.26
CA GLY A 475 0.36 -21.13 -0.83
C GLY A 475 -0.61 -22.28 -0.71
N VAL A 476 -1.45 -22.30 0.33
CA VAL A 476 -2.43 -23.37 0.55
C VAL A 476 -3.82 -22.87 0.17
N PHE A 477 -4.37 -23.42 -0.91
CA PHE A 477 -5.79 -23.28 -1.20
C PHE A 477 -6.56 -24.40 -0.50
N ASN A 478 -7.36 -24.06 0.49
CA ASN A 478 -8.39 -24.96 0.97
C ASN A 478 -9.45 -25.12 -0.12
N THR A 479 -9.40 -26.21 -0.85
CA THR A 479 -10.53 -26.58 -1.69
C THR A 479 -11.66 -27.10 -0.81
N PRO A 480 -12.94 -26.87 -1.17
CA PRO A 480 -14.08 -27.40 -0.42
C PRO A 480 -14.17 -28.93 -0.41
N ILE A 481 -13.32 -29.61 -1.15
CA ILE A 481 -13.21 -31.08 -1.10
C ILE A 481 -12.35 -31.42 0.11
N ALA A 482 -12.98 -31.92 1.15
CA ALA A 482 -12.32 -32.26 2.40
C ALA A 482 -11.03 -33.06 2.17
N GLY A 483 -9.91 -32.53 2.66
CA GLY A 483 -8.62 -33.22 2.66
C GLY A 483 -7.64 -32.84 1.55
N PHE A 484 -7.89 -31.77 0.75
CA PHE A 484 -7.00 -31.42 -0.36
C PHE A 484 -6.47 -29.99 -0.31
N THR A 485 -5.15 -29.82 -0.26
CA THR A 485 -4.46 -28.53 -0.30
C THR A 485 -3.43 -28.52 -1.42
N CYS A 486 -3.37 -27.39 -2.14
CA CYS A 486 -2.34 -27.15 -3.15
C CYS A 486 -1.27 -26.24 -2.59
N THR A 487 -0.01 -26.58 -2.74
CA THR A 487 1.14 -25.78 -2.28
C THR A 487 2.11 -25.56 -3.43
N PHE A 488 2.64 -24.36 -3.53
CA PHE A 488 3.76 -24.06 -4.42
C PHE A 488 4.45 -22.77 -3.97
N ASP A 489 5.76 -22.68 -4.22
CA ASP A 489 6.50 -21.44 -4.06
C ASP A 489 6.43 -20.67 -5.37
N VAL A 490 6.06 -19.38 -5.30
CA VAL A 490 5.95 -18.53 -6.48
C VAL A 490 7.32 -17.99 -6.86
N GLN A 491 7.79 -18.33 -8.05
CA GLN A 491 9.02 -17.79 -8.64
C GLN A 491 8.78 -16.42 -9.27
N LYS A 492 7.65 -16.25 -9.97
CA LYS A 492 7.32 -15.05 -10.71
C LYS A 492 5.84 -14.71 -10.62
N ALA A 493 5.57 -13.42 -10.50
CA ALA A 493 4.26 -12.83 -10.72
C ALA A 493 4.36 -11.86 -11.90
N GLN A 494 3.53 -12.02 -12.91
CA GLN A 494 3.54 -11.25 -14.15
C GLN A 494 2.14 -10.73 -14.44
N GLU A 495 2.04 -9.51 -14.94
CA GLU A 495 0.77 -8.96 -15.39
C GLU A 495 0.97 -8.09 -16.63
N PHE A 496 0.08 -8.30 -17.61
CA PHE A 496 -0.18 -7.35 -18.68
C PHE A 496 -1.53 -6.68 -18.43
N THR A 497 -1.57 -5.36 -18.48
CA THR A 497 -2.81 -4.60 -18.26
C THR A 497 -2.97 -3.52 -19.31
N ILE A 498 -4.20 -3.32 -19.79
CA ILE A 498 -4.58 -2.23 -20.68
C ILE A 498 -5.94 -1.69 -20.22
N GLY A 499 -6.10 -0.39 -20.26
CA GLY A 499 -7.35 0.23 -19.86
C GLY A 499 -7.46 1.67 -20.32
N PHE A 500 -8.59 2.25 -19.99
CA PHE A 500 -8.82 3.68 -20.23
C PHE A 500 -9.73 4.29 -19.17
N TRP A 501 -9.60 5.58 -19.02
CA TRP A 501 -10.52 6.45 -18.30
C TRP A 501 -11.09 7.49 -19.24
N GLN A 502 -12.36 7.82 -19.05
CA GLN A 502 -13.05 8.90 -19.73
C GLN A 502 -13.73 9.80 -18.71
N ASP A 503 -13.49 11.09 -18.80
CA ASP A 503 -14.26 12.09 -18.08
C ASP A 503 -15.66 12.19 -18.71
N MET A 504 -16.65 11.82 -17.93
CA MET A 504 -18.06 11.95 -18.31
C MET A 504 -18.61 13.35 -18.00
N TYR A 505 -18.04 13.97 -16.98
CA TYR A 505 -18.35 15.32 -16.54
C TYR A 505 -17.14 15.95 -15.85
N LYS A 506 -16.89 17.22 -16.14
CA LYS A 506 -15.91 18.05 -15.44
C LYS A 506 -16.45 19.48 -15.37
N GLY A 507 -16.70 20.00 -14.18
CA GLY A 507 -17.29 21.33 -13.98
C GLY A 507 -17.43 21.70 -12.51
N ASP A 508 -18.32 22.68 -12.23
CA ASP A 508 -18.49 23.25 -10.88
C ASP A 508 -18.92 22.24 -9.81
N ALA A 509 -19.59 21.16 -10.19
CA ALA A 509 -19.98 20.08 -9.30
C ALA A 509 -18.89 19.01 -9.11
N GLY A 510 -17.65 19.26 -9.59
CA GLY A 510 -16.56 18.32 -9.53
C GLY A 510 -16.34 17.56 -10.83
N ARG A 511 -15.82 16.32 -10.75
CA ARG A 511 -15.47 15.48 -11.90
C ARG A 511 -16.07 14.09 -11.76
N VAL A 512 -16.67 13.56 -12.82
CA VAL A 512 -17.10 12.16 -12.91
C VAL A 512 -16.29 11.47 -14.00
N ARG A 513 -15.65 10.36 -13.66
CA ARG A 513 -14.90 9.50 -14.59
C ARG A 513 -15.52 8.11 -14.66
N ALA A 514 -15.49 7.51 -15.83
CA ALA A 514 -15.75 6.09 -16.04
C ALA A 514 -14.57 5.43 -16.73
N GLY A 515 -14.29 4.18 -16.40
CA GLY A 515 -13.15 3.46 -16.96
C GLY A 515 -13.41 1.98 -17.14
N LEU A 516 -12.67 1.36 -18.06
CA LEU A 516 -12.59 -0.07 -18.26
C LEU A 516 -11.12 -0.49 -18.30
N GLN A 517 -10.82 -1.68 -17.77
CA GLN A 517 -9.50 -2.26 -17.75
C GLN A 517 -9.58 -3.75 -18.00
N TYR A 518 -8.65 -4.27 -18.77
CA TYR A 518 -8.38 -5.70 -18.89
C TYR A 518 -7.01 -5.99 -18.30
N GLY A 519 -6.91 -7.05 -17.50
CA GLY A 519 -5.67 -7.58 -16.95
C GLY A 519 -5.52 -9.08 -17.25
N TYR A 520 -4.33 -9.47 -17.66
CA TYR A 520 -3.91 -10.86 -17.75
C TYR A 520 -2.79 -11.09 -16.75
N VAL A 521 -3.07 -11.88 -15.73
CA VAL A 521 -2.13 -12.20 -14.65
C VAL A 521 -1.65 -13.64 -14.79
N ARG A 522 -0.37 -13.89 -14.59
CA ARG A 522 0.25 -15.21 -14.58
C ARG A 522 1.22 -15.33 -13.42
N LEU A 523 1.06 -16.39 -12.62
CA LEU A 523 2.07 -16.82 -11.66
C LEU A 523 2.90 -17.96 -12.28
N THR A 524 4.16 -18.05 -11.89
CA THR A 524 5.04 -19.18 -12.22
C THR A 524 5.57 -19.74 -10.92
N ALA A 525 5.34 -21.02 -10.68
CA ALA A 525 5.87 -21.73 -9.53
C ALA A 525 7.29 -22.25 -9.80
N PHE A 526 8.09 -22.39 -8.75
CA PHE A 526 9.32 -23.17 -8.86
C PHE A 526 9.03 -24.64 -9.19
N PRO A 527 9.94 -25.34 -9.88
CA PRO A 527 9.86 -26.78 -10.00
C PRO A 527 9.85 -27.48 -8.64
N GLY A 528 9.05 -28.51 -8.49
CA GLY A 528 8.97 -29.29 -7.25
C GLY A 528 8.60 -30.73 -7.54
N VAL A 529 8.57 -31.59 -6.50
CA VAL A 529 8.22 -33.01 -6.62
C VAL A 529 6.72 -33.21 -6.41
N PRO A 530 5.99 -33.80 -7.38
CA PRO A 530 4.61 -34.18 -7.14
C PRO A 530 4.54 -35.34 -6.12
N THR A 531 3.53 -35.30 -5.26
CA THR A 531 3.34 -36.35 -4.24
C THR A 531 3.27 -37.72 -4.89
N GLY A 532 4.18 -38.62 -4.49
CA GLY A 532 4.13 -40.02 -4.86
C GLY A 532 4.90 -40.48 -6.11
N THR A 533 5.51 -39.58 -6.89
CA THR A 533 6.21 -39.95 -8.13
C THR A 533 7.72 -39.71 -8.14
N GLY A 534 8.26 -38.92 -7.20
CA GLY A 534 9.70 -38.64 -7.10
C GLY A 534 10.34 -37.89 -8.28
N THR A 535 9.59 -37.61 -9.34
CA THR A 535 10.06 -36.83 -10.50
C THR A 535 9.71 -35.35 -10.36
N PRO A 536 10.66 -34.44 -10.60
CA PRO A 536 10.40 -33.02 -10.55
C PRO A 536 9.27 -32.61 -11.52
N ASN A 537 8.34 -31.81 -11.05
CA ASN A 537 7.30 -31.21 -11.88
C ASN A 537 7.84 -29.94 -12.55
N LEU A 538 7.54 -29.76 -13.83
CA LEU A 538 7.86 -28.54 -14.58
C LEU A 538 6.96 -27.41 -14.12
N GLY A 539 7.19 -26.77 -13.04
CA GLY A 539 6.51 -25.59 -12.52
C GLY A 539 5.06 -25.36 -12.97
N LEU A 540 4.23 -24.93 -12.06
CA LEU A 540 2.83 -24.61 -12.35
C LEU A 540 2.74 -23.17 -12.90
N HIS A 541 1.77 -22.92 -13.77
CA HIS A 541 1.56 -21.60 -14.37
C HIS A 541 0.08 -21.16 -14.25
N PRO A 542 -0.45 -20.98 -13.02
CA PRO A 542 -1.80 -20.47 -12.89
C PRO A 542 -1.91 -19.07 -13.48
N ASN A 543 -3.03 -18.80 -14.15
CA ASN A 543 -3.28 -17.51 -14.79
C ASN A 543 -4.74 -17.11 -14.61
N ASN A 544 -5.03 -15.82 -14.77
CA ASN A 544 -6.37 -15.29 -14.73
C ASN A 544 -6.55 -14.17 -15.75
N ASN A 545 -7.72 -14.11 -16.37
CA ASN A 545 -8.17 -12.98 -17.17
C ASN A 545 -9.20 -12.20 -16.35
N ILE A 546 -9.00 -10.90 -16.24
CA ILE A 546 -9.80 -10.05 -15.39
C ILE A 546 -10.26 -8.83 -16.19
N ALA A 547 -11.56 -8.55 -16.16
CA ALA A 547 -12.12 -7.31 -16.69
C ALA A 547 -12.59 -6.46 -15.51
N PHE A 548 -12.14 -5.21 -15.44
CA PHE A 548 -12.57 -4.24 -14.46
C PHE A 548 -13.39 -3.13 -15.12
N PHE A 549 -14.33 -2.59 -14.38
CA PHE A 549 -14.92 -1.29 -14.67
C PHE A 549 -14.97 -0.44 -13.41
N SER A 550 -14.98 0.87 -13.58
CA SER A 550 -15.07 1.79 -12.46
C SER A 550 -15.83 3.05 -12.85
N ILE A 551 -16.60 3.58 -11.91
CA ILE A 551 -17.16 4.92 -11.96
C ILE A 551 -16.68 5.65 -10.71
N ARG A 552 -16.07 6.83 -10.89
CA ARG A 552 -15.54 7.64 -9.79
C ARG A 552 -16.07 9.07 -9.86
N TYR A 553 -16.52 9.55 -8.72
CA TYR A 553 -16.92 10.95 -8.55
C TYR A 553 -15.96 11.66 -7.61
N TYR A 554 -15.38 12.73 -8.09
CA TYR A 554 -14.43 13.59 -7.39
C TYR A 554 -15.13 14.93 -7.09
N PRO A 555 -15.71 15.11 -5.89
CA PRO A 555 -16.51 16.30 -5.57
C PRO A 555 -15.68 17.56 -5.34
N PHE A 556 -14.37 17.43 -5.12
CA PHE A 556 -13.48 18.52 -4.74
C PHE A 556 -12.35 18.77 -5.76
N ASN A 557 -12.56 18.45 -7.01
CA ASN A 557 -11.63 18.69 -8.11
C ASN A 557 -11.97 19.96 -8.89
#